data_88aacaf7fe2319b40ee44a3a7fcfef2e
#
_entry.id   88aacaf7fe2319b40ee44a3a7fcfef2e
#
_cell.length_a   1.000
_cell.length_b   1.000
_cell.length_c   1.000
_cell.angle_alpha   90.00
_cell.angle_beta   90.00
_cell.angle_gamma   90.00
#
_symmetry.space_group_name_H-M   'P 1'
#
loop_
_entity.id
_entity.type
_entity.pdbx_description
1 polymer ?
#
loop_
_entity_poly.entity_id
_entity_poly.type
_entity_poly.pdbx_seq_one_letter_code
_entity_poly.pdbx_strand_id
1 'polypeptide(L)'
;MSSQINADFIDTLNDNESQISLVVFPKEDYHAQRIELARKLSRIFAKICYISMNKPYHTLVEEFHRHGIDSNKFFFMDASPRERPPETSPSAQVVGSSNNITGLSIDLGRLLKKERFDAYIFESIDILRIYLDWDIVLRFIHSTVTKIRMTNSKLFLITASEEGEGLSKELIMLADNVIEI
;
A
#
# COMPACT_ATOMS: atom_id res chain seq x y z
N MET A 1 19.03 -5.27 15.86
CA MET A 1 19.53 -5.90 14.61
C MET A 1 18.52 -5.56 13.55
N SER A 2 18.87 -4.75 12.56
CA SER A 2 17.92 -4.40 11.49
C SER A 2 17.62 -5.66 10.70
N SER A 3 16.37 -6.14 10.76
CA SER A 3 15.87 -7.20 9.88
C SER A 3 15.96 -6.68 8.45
N GLN A 4 16.96 -7.14 7.73
CA GLN A 4 17.12 -6.80 6.32
C GLN A 4 16.04 -7.55 5.54
N ILE A 5 15.26 -6.81 4.75
CA ILE A 5 14.44 -7.42 3.68
C ILE A 5 15.39 -8.25 2.81
N ASN A 6 15.29 -9.58 2.90
CA ASN A 6 16.24 -10.56 2.36
C ASN A 6 16.18 -10.69 0.83
N ALA A 7 17.18 -11.38 0.23
CA ALA A 7 17.16 -11.78 -1.17
C ALA A 7 15.88 -12.56 -1.53
N ASP A 8 15.43 -13.44 -0.61
CA ASP A 8 14.19 -14.22 -0.73
C ASP A 8 12.95 -13.33 -0.95
N PHE A 9 12.93 -12.10 -0.39
CA PHE A 9 11.87 -11.14 -0.64
C PHE A 9 11.84 -10.69 -2.10
N ILE A 10 13.00 -10.43 -2.71
CA ILE A 10 13.07 -10.03 -4.12
C ILE A 10 12.63 -11.17 -5.04
N ASP A 11 12.99 -12.41 -4.70
CA ASP A 11 12.56 -13.58 -5.44
C ASP A 11 11.05 -13.78 -5.38
N THR A 12 10.46 -13.56 -4.20
CA THR A 12 9.00 -13.56 -3.99
C THR A 12 8.30 -12.42 -4.79
N LEU A 13 8.93 -11.25 -4.90
CA LEU A 13 8.39 -10.15 -5.72
C LEU A 13 8.44 -10.44 -7.22
N ASN A 14 9.43 -11.21 -7.66
CA ASN A 14 9.62 -11.62 -9.06
C ASN A 14 8.80 -12.86 -9.44
N ASP A 15 8.19 -13.52 -8.47
CA ASP A 15 7.30 -14.65 -8.73
C ASP A 15 6.08 -14.17 -9.55
N ASN A 16 6.01 -14.63 -10.79
CA ASN A 16 4.94 -14.25 -11.72
C ASN A 16 3.57 -14.85 -11.33
N GLU A 17 3.54 -15.85 -10.46
CA GLU A 17 2.30 -16.49 -10.02
C GLU A 17 1.64 -15.71 -8.87
N SER A 18 2.42 -14.95 -8.09
CA SER A 18 1.92 -14.18 -6.94
C SER A 18 1.58 -12.75 -7.33
N GLN A 19 0.28 -12.43 -7.37
CA GLN A 19 -0.20 -11.08 -7.68
C GLN A 19 -0.46 -10.24 -6.43
N ILE A 20 -0.96 -10.85 -5.38
CA ILE A 20 -1.36 -10.18 -4.13
C ILE A 20 -0.43 -10.63 -3.00
N SER A 21 0.35 -9.72 -2.45
CA SER A 21 1.23 -9.97 -1.32
C SER A 21 0.75 -9.25 -0.06
N LEU A 22 0.59 -9.97 1.04
CA LEU A 22 0.41 -9.39 2.36
C LEU A 22 1.79 -9.21 2.99
N VAL A 23 2.19 -7.96 3.21
CA VAL A 23 3.49 -7.61 3.79
C VAL A 23 3.29 -7.20 5.24
N VAL A 24 3.94 -7.90 6.15
CA VAL A 24 3.81 -7.72 7.59
C VAL A 24 5.09 -7.15 8.16
N PHE A 25 5.01 -5.96 8.75
CA PHE A 25 6.13 -5.31 9.39
C PHE A 25 6.03 -5.41 10.92
N PRO A 26 7.17 -5.59 11.63
CA PRO A 26 7.22 -5.34 13.07
C PRO A 26 6.83 -3.89 13.37
N LYS A 27 5.99 -3.66 14.39
CA LYS A 27 5.53 -2.29 14.74
C LYS A 27 6.70 -1.37 15.07
N GLU A 28 7.71 -1.85 15.76
CA GLU A 28 8.90 -1.09 16.14
C GLU A 28 9.73 -0.61 14.95
N ASP A 29 9.80 -1.39 13.88
CA ASP A 29 10.60 -1.10 12.68
C ASP A 29 9.77 -0.63 11.49
N TYR A 30 8.45 -0.47 11.66
CA TYR A 30 7.48 -0.19 10.59
C TYR A 30 7.92 0.92 9.63
N HIS A 31 8.40 2.03 10.19
CA HIS A 31 8.79 3.19 9.37
C HIS A 31 9.99 2.87 8.45
N ALA A 32 11.02 2.23 9.00
CA ALA A 32 12.23 1.88 8.25
C ALA A 32 11.92 0.84 7.17
N GLN A 33 11.12 -0.19 7.50
CA GLN A 33 10.75 -1.26 6.58
C GLN A 33 9.86 -0.75 5.44
N ARG A 34 8.93 0.16 5.72
CA ARG A 34 8.09 0.79 4.71
C ARG A 34 8.94 1.56 3.67
N ILE A 35 9.91 2.34 4.12
CA ILE A 35 10.83 3.08 3.23
C ILE A 35 11.67 2.11 2.40
N GLU A 36 12.18 1.05 3.02
CA GLU A 36 12.98 0.05 2.31
C GLU A 36 12.16 -0.70 1.27
N LEU A 37 10.91 -1.05 1.58
CA LEU A 37 9.97 -1.62 0.62
C LEU A 37 9.75 -0.68 -0.58
N ALA A 38 9.41 0.58 -0.34
CA ALA A 38 9.21 1.56 -1.41
C ALA A 38 10.46 1.71 -2.28
N ARG A 39 11.67 1.74 -1.67
CA ARG A 39 12.94 1.80 -2.37
C ARG A 39 13.16 0.57 -3.28
N LYS A 40 12.91 -0.63 -2.77
CA LYS A 40 13.07 -1.87 -3.54
C LYS A 40 12.07 -1.96 -4.68
N LEU A 41 10.81 -1.68 -4.41
CA LEU A 41 9.77 -1.70 -5.44
C LEU A 41 10.03 -0.67 -6.54
N SER A 42 10.57 0.52 -6.21
CA SER A 42 10.93 1.54 -7.21
C SER A 42 12.10 1.13 -8.12
N ARG A 43 12.90 0.14 -7.73
CA ARG A 43 13.96 -0.42 -8.60
C ARG A 43 13.43 -1.48 -9.57
N ILE A 44 12.36 -2.15 -9.21
CA ILE A 44 11.74 -3.25 -9.96
C ILE A 44 10.68 -2.71 -10.92
N PHE A 45 9.82 -1.83 -10.44
CA PHE A 45 8.67 -1.33 -11.18
C PHE A 45 8.90 0.09 -11.71
N ALA A 46 8.40 0.35 -12.91
CA ALA A 46 8.53 1.65 -13.55
C ALA A 46 7.45 2.63 -13.07
N LYS A 47 6.24 2.14 -12.79
CA LYS A 47 5.10 2.98 -12.38
C LYS A 47 4.32 2.35 -11.25
N ILE A 48 4.32 3.00 -10.09
CA ILE A 48 3.73 2.49 -8.84
C ILE A 48 2.62 3.41 -8.37
N CYS A 49 1.46 2.87 -7.99
CA CYS A 49 0.43 3.61 -7.28
C CYS A 49 0.59 3.39 -5.76
N TYR A 50 0.85 4.46 -5.02
CA TYR A 50 0.96 4.44 -3.57
C TYR A 50 -0.32 4.98 -2.95
N ILE A 51 -1.07 4.12 -2.28
CA ILE A 51 -2.34 4.46 -1.61
C ILE A 51 -2.03 4.68 -0.13
N SER A 52 -2.02 5.96 0.28
CA SER A 52 -1.69 6.36 1.65
C SER A 52 -2.94 6.63 2.47
N MET A 53 -3.07 5.95 3.60
CA MET A 53 -4.15 6.14 4.56
C MET A 53 -3.81 7.13 5.68
N ASN A 54 -2.54 7.39 5.91
CA ASN A 54 -2.06 8.12 7.09
C ASN A 54 -1.30 9.40 6.76
N LYS A 55 -0.40 9.34 5.77
CA LYS A 55 0.49 10.44 5.45
C LYS A 55 0.02 11.21 4.22
N PRO A 56 -0.02 12.56 4.29
CA PRO A 56 -0.28 13.38 3.13
C PRO A 56 0.79 13.22 2.05
N TYR A 57 0.39 13.42 0.80
CA TYR A 57 1.25 13.32 -0.37
C TYR A 57 2.58 14.08 -0.24
N HIS A 58 2.56 15.37 0.16
CA HIS A 58 3.77 16.18 0.28
C HIS A 58 4.77 15.60 1.30
N THR A 59 4.27 15.09 2.41
CA THR A 59 5.10 14.43 3.44
C THR A 59 5.79 13.19 2.89
N LEU A 60 5.08 12.39 2.08
CA LEU A 60 5.65 11.19 1.45
C LEU A 60 6.72 11.54 0.43
N VAL A 61 6.49 12.56 -0.39
CA VAL A 61 7.48 13.01 -1.39
C VAL A 61 8.76 13.51 -0.71
N GLU A 62 8.65 14.33 0.33
CA GLU A 62 9.82 14.80 1.10
C GLU A 62 10.57 13.63 1.75
N GLU A 63 9.85 12.66 2.29
CA GLU A 63 10.41 11.48 2.91
C GLU A 63 11.14 10.61 1.88
N PHE A 64 10.53 10.37 0.71
CA PHE A 64 11.16 9.64 -0.37
C PHE A 64 12.43 10.33 -0.87
N HIS A 65 12.38 11.65 -1.05
CA HIS A 65 13.55 12.43 -1.44
C HIS A 65 14.70 12.31 -0.42
N ARG A 66 14.41 12.45 0.89
CA ARG A 66 15.42 12.29 1.95
C ARG A 66 16.09 10.90 1.94
N HIS A 67 15.37 9.89 1.50
CA HIS A 67 15.88 8.51 1.43
C HIS A 67 16.37 8.10 0.04
N GLY A 68 16.50 9.05 -0.91
CA GLY A 68 17.00 8.79 -2.26
C GLY A 68 16.08 7.91 -3.12
N ILE A 69 14.77 7.96 -2.87
CA ILE A 69 13.75 7.27 -3.66
C ILE A 69 13.22 8.23 -4.72
N ASP A 70 13.23 7.82 -5.99
CA ASP A 70 12.69 8.62 -7.09
C ASP A 70 11.16 8.67 -7.01
N SER A 71 10.63 9.77 -6.50
CA SER A 71 9.20 9.99 -6.34
C SER A 71 8.44 10.10 -7.67
N ASN A 72 9.12 10.33 -8.80
CA ASN A 72 8.49 10.40 -10.12
C ASN A 72 7.96 9.04 -10.60
N LYS A 73 8.44 7.96 -10.02
CA LYS A 73 7.92 6.61 -10.28
C LYS A 73 6.59 6.32 -9.56
N PHE A 74 6.17 7.22 -8.66
CA PHE A 74 5.00 7.02 -7.82
C PHE A 74 3.88 7.98 -8.21
N PHE A 75 2.68 7.44 -8.31
CA PHE A 75 1.44 8.18 -8.29
C PHE A 75 0.80 7.99 -6.90
N PHE A 76 0.46 9.06 -6.22
CA PHE A 76 -0.04 9.01 -4.87
C PHE A 76 -1.56 9.16 -4.84
N MET A 77 -2.26 8.14 -4.32
CA MET A 77 -3.64 8.26 -3.87
C MET A 77 -3.63 8.63 -2.38
N ASP A 78 -3.87 9.89 -2.10
CA ASP A 78 -3.80 10.41 -0.75
C ASP A 78 -5.18 10.40 -0.09
N ALA A 79 -5.41 9.42 0.77
CA ALA A 79 -6.60 9.26 1.62
C ALA A 79 -6.36 9.65 3.08
N SER A 80 -5.27 10.34 3.37
CA SER A 80 -4.96 10.78 4.74
C SER A 80 -6.01 11.74 5.29
N PRO A 81 -6.29 11.73 6.61
CA PRO A 81 -7.19 12.68 7.24
C PRO A 81 -6.70 14.12 7.07
N ARG A 82 -7.60 15.07 6.81
CA ARG A 82 -7.25 16.48 6.58
C ARG A 82 -8.28 17.43 7.11
N GLU A 83 -7.78 18.58 7.53
CA GLU A 83 -8.58 19.77 7.86
C GLU A 83 -8.66 20.78 6.71
N ARG A 84 -7.80 20.67 5.69
CA ARG A 84 -7.70 21.63 4.56
C ARG A 84 -7.85 20.92 3.21
N PRO A 85 -8.36 21.64 2.20
CA PRO A 85 -8.37 21.13 0.83
C PRO A 85 -6.93 20.81 0.38
N PRO A 86 -6.78 19.75 -0.41
CA PRO A 86 -5.47 19.30 -0.86
C PRO A 86 -4.85 20.26 -1.89
N GLU A 87 -3.54 20.31 -1.92
CA GLU A 87 -2.81 20.83 -3.06
C GLU A 87 -2.96 19.86 -4.25
N THR A 88 -3.30 20.40 -5.40
CA THR A 88 -3.38 19.59 -6.63
C THR A 88 -2.00 19.39 -7.21
N SER A 89 -1.66 18.15 -7.53
CA SER A 89 -0.42 17.78 -8.22
C SER A 89 -0.71 16.81 -9.36
N PRO A 90 0.00 16.91 -10.50
CA PRO A 90 -0.12 15.92 -11.58
C PRO A 90 0.22 14.48 -11.17
N SER A 91 1.06 14.34 -10.14
CA SER A 91 1.51 13.03 -9.62
C SER A 91 0.74 12.57 -8.39
N ALA A 92 -0.32 13.30 -7.98
CA ALA A 92 -1.11 12.92 -6.83
C ALA A 92 -2.60 13.21 -7.05
N GLN A 93 -3.44 12.25 -6.71
CA GLN A 93 -4.87 12.40 -6.59
C GLN A 93 -5.24 12.33 -5.12
N VAL A 94 -5.86 13.40 -4.63
CA VAL A 94 -6.51 13.34 -3.34
C VAL A 94 -7.84 12.63 -3.51
N VAL A 95 -8.03 11.60 -2.71
CA VAL A 95 -9.24 10.78 -2.68
C VAL A 95 -10.00 11.02 -1.37
N GLY A 96 -11.17 10.43 -1.23
CA GLY A 96 -11.90 10.46 0.04
C GLY A 96 -11.01 10.06 1.21
N SER A 97 -11.20 10.68 2.38
CA SER A 97 -10.35 10.41 3.55
C SER A 97 -10.52 8.96 4.03
N SER A 98 -9.57 8.46 4.82
CA SER A 98 -9.54 7.09 5.35
C SER A 98 -10.82 6.68 6.13
N ASN A 99 -11.63 7.63 6.56
CA ASN A 99 -12.94 7.41 7.14
C ASN A 99 -14.09 7.35 6.10
N ASN A 100 -13.80 7.60 4.82
CA ASN A 100 -14.76 7.50 3.70
C ASN A 100 -14.33 6.43 2.70
N ILE A 101 -14.50 5.18 3.09
CA ILE A 101 -14.08 4.02 2.31
C ILE A 101 -14.85 3.88 0.98
N THR A 102 -16.09 4.35 0.94
CA THR A 102 -16.91 4.34 -0.28
C THR A 102 -16.31 5.28 -1.34
N GLY A 103 -15.95 6.50 -0.94
CA GLY A 103 -15.27 7.45 -1.81
C GLY A 103 -13.94 6.90 -2.32
N LEU A 104 -13.13 6.33 -1.42
CA LEU A 104 -11.86 5.69 -1.78
C LEU A 104 -12.05 4.55 -2.79
N SER A 105 -13.06 3.70 -2.58
CA SER A 105 -13.35 2.58 -3.50
C SER A 105 -13.77 3.05 -4.90
N ILE A 106 -14.54 4.14 -4.97
CA ILE A 106 -14.96 4.76 -6.24
C ILE A 106 -13.74 5.34 -6.96
N ASP A 107 -12.91 6.11 -6.26
CA ASP A 107 -11.75 6.78 -6.84
C ASP A 107 -10.70 5.78 -7.30
N LEU A 108 -10.46 4.71 -6.52
CA LEU A 108 -9.60 3.60 -6.96
C LEU A 108 -10.17 2.94 -8.22
N GLY A 109 -11.48 2.70 -8.27
CA GLY A 109 -12.12 2.11 -9.46
C GLY A 109 -12.02 3.01 -10.71
N ARG A 110 -12.05 4.33 -10.55
CA ARG A 110 -11.84 5.29 -11.63
C ARG A 110 -10.38 5.29 -12.09
N LEU A 111 -9.44 5.28 -11.14
CA LEU A 111 -8.02 5.27 -11.43
C LEU A 111 -7.60 4.02 -12.20
N LEU A 112 -8.07 2.84 -11.78
CA LEU A 112 -7.81 1.56 -12.47
C LEU A 112 -8.29 1.53 -13.92
N LYS A 113 -9.34 2.29 -14.26
CA LYS A 113 -9.83 2.43 -15.63
C LYS A 113 -9.05 3.42 -16.47
N LYS A 114 -8.51 4.46 -15.83
CA LYS A 114 -7.85 5.58 -16.49
C LYS A 114 -6.34 5.36 -16.67
N GLU A 115 -5.71 4.74 -15.69
CA GLU A 115 -4.26 4.61 -15.58
C GLU A 115 -3.87 3.15 -15.39
N ARG A 116 -2.69 2.79 -15.89
CA ARG A 116 -2.07 1.48 -15.65
C ARG A 116 -0.83 1.66 -14.79
N PHE A 117 -0.72 0.82 -13.77
CA PHE A 117 0.43 0.75 -12.87
C PHE A 117 0.97 -0.67 -12.87
N ASP A 118 2.29 -0.81 -12.70
CA ASP A 118 2.93 -2.12 -12.56
C ASP A 118 2.64 -2.72 -11.19
N ALA A 119 2.59 -1.84 -10.17
CA ALA A 119 2.34 -2.23 -8.80
C ALA A 119 1.48 -1.21 -8.03
N TYR A 120 0.78 -1.69 -7.02
CA TYR A 120 0.05 -0.91 -6.02
C TYR A 120 0.62 -1.21 -4.64
N ILE A 121 0.83 -0.17 -3.84
CA ILE A 121 1.16 -0.25 -2.42
C ILE A 121 -0.02 0.31 -1.64
N PHE A 122 -0.60 -0.47 -0.75
CA PHE A 122 -1.68 -0.04 0.13
C PHE A 122 -1.14 0.08 1.56
N GLU A 123 -0.89 1.30 2.01
CA GLU A 123 -0.36 1.61 3.34
C GLU A 123 -1.37 2.42 4.16
N SER A 124 -1.84 1.92 5.26
CA SER A 124 -1.85 0.54 5.74
C SER A 124 -3.27 0.14 6.12
N ILE A 125 -3.51 -1.17 6.16
CA ILE A 125 -4.81 -1.72 6.57
C ILE A 125 -5.15 -1.31 8.00
N ASP A 126 -4.15 -1.24 8.89
CA ASP A 126 -4.33 -0.94 10.32
C ASP A 126 -4.96 0.44 10.56
N ILE A 127 -4.67 1.41 9.71
CA ILE A 127 -5.26 2.75 9.80
C ILE A 127 -6.78 2.71 9.56
N LEU A 128 -7.24 1.86 8.65
CA LEU A 128 -8.68 1.70 8.42
C LEU A 128 -9.40 1.15 9.66
N ARG A 129 -8.74 0.26 10.41
CA ARG A 129 -9.29 -0.33 11.65
C ARG A 129 -9.50 0.68 12.77
N ILE A 130 -8.83 1.82 12.71
CA ILE A 130 -9.04 2.91 13.68
C ILE A 130 -10.40 3.58 13.49
N TYR A 131 -10.89 3.64 12.25
CA TYR A 131 -12.09 4.40 11.88
C TYR A 131 -13.29 3.53 11.53
N LEU A 132 -13.07 2.25 11.19
CA LEU A 132 -14.07 1.38 10.60
C LEU A 132 -14.09 0.00 11.27
N ASP A 133 -15.28 -0.59 11.31
CA ASP A 133 -15.45 -1.97 11.73
C ASP A 133 -14.69 -2.93 10.80
N TRP A 134 -14.14 -4.00 11.38
CA TRP A 134 -13.30 -4.96 10.67
C TRP A 134 -13.99 -5.57 9.44
N ASP A 135 -15.27 -5.89 9.54
CA ASP A 135 -16.05 -6.42 8.40
C ASP A 135 -16.14 -5.45 7.23
N ILE A 136 -16.18 -4.16 7.50
CA ILE A 136 -16.19 -3.12 6.45
C ILE A 136 -14.81 -3.06 5.79
N VAL A 137 -13.74 -3.09 6.58
CA VAL A 137 -12.36 -3.12 6.09
C VAL A 137 -12.13 -4.35 5.23
N LEU A 138 -12.50 -5.54 5.68
CA LEU A 138 -12.35 -6.78 4.91
C LEU A 138 -13.10 -6.74 3.58
N ARG A 139 -14.34 -6.28 3.56
CA ARG A 139 -15.11 -6.13 2.31
C ARG A 139 -14.45 -5.16 1.33
N PHE A 140 -13.89 -4.07 1.84
CA PHE A 140 -13.16 -3.12 1.02
C PHE A 140 -11.87 -3.74 0.45
N ILE A 141 -11.05 -4.39 1.29
CA ILE A 141 -9.82 -5.07 0.85
C ILE A 141 -10.16 -6.16 -0.18
N HIS A 142 -11.16 -7.00 0.08
CA HIS A 142 -11.63 -8.00 -0.87
C HIS A 142 -12.03 -7.39 -2.23
N SER A 143 -12.80 -6.29 -2.21
CA SER A 143 -13.17 -5.57 -3.43
C SER A 143 -11.95 -4.99 -4.16
N THR A 144 -10.96 -4.48 -3.42
CA THR A 144 -9.71 -3.95 -3.97
C THR A 144 -8.89 -5.07 -4.63
N VAL A 145 -8.70 -6.18 -3.93
CA VAL A 145 -8.02 -7.38 -4.44
C VAL A 145 -8.69 -7.87 -5.73
N THR A 146 -10.03 -8.00 -5.72
CA THR A 146 -10.79 -8.44 -6.91
C THR A 146 -10.55 -7.51 -8.11
N LYS A 147 -10.57 -6.20 -7.90
CA LYS A 147 -10.30 -5.22 -8.97
C LYS A 147 -8.87 -5.34 -9.52
N ILE A 148 -7.88 -5.50 -8.63
CA ILE A 148 -6.47 -5.64 -9.04
C ILE A 148 -6.24 -6.97 -9.77
N ARG A 149 -6.87 -8.06 -9.34
CA ARG A 149 -6.80 -9.36 -10.04
C ARG A 149 -7.29 -9.32 -11.49
N MET A 150 -8.12 -8.35 -11.84
CA MET A 150 -8.54 -8.12 -13.23
C MET A 150 -7.50 -7.34 -14.07
N THR A 151 -6.38 -6.98 -13.47
CA THR A 151 -5.25 -6.30 -14.11
C THR A 151 -4.02 -7.21 -14.10
N ASN A 152 -2.95 -6.79 -14.78
CA ASN A 152 -1.65 -7.47 -14.69
C ASN A 152 -0.73 -6.84 -13.62
N SER A 153 -1.31 -6.03 -12.72
CA SER A 153 -0.55 -5.32 -11.69
C SER A 153 -0.37 -6.16 -10.44
N LYS A 154 0.69 -5.93 -9.68
CA LYS A 154 0.88 -6.50 -8.35
C LYS A 154 0.27 -5.60 -7.27
N LEU A 155 -0.14 -6.17 -6.15
CA LEU A 155 -0.64 -5.45 -4.99
C LEU A 155 0.11 -5.87 -3.73
N PHE A 156 0.65 -4.90 -3.03
CA PHE A 156 1.29 -5.05 -1.72
C PHE A 156 0.38 -4.43 -0.65
N LEU A 157 -0.27 -5.30 0.11
CA LEU A 157 -1.09 -4.92 1.27
C LEU A 157 -0.18 -4.86 2.50
N ILE A 158 -0.04 -3.69 3.10
CA ILE A 158 0.84 -3.50 4.25
C ILE A 158 0.02 -3.52 5.54
N THR A 159 0.49 -4.29 6.50
CA THR A 159 -0.01 -4.33 7.88
C THR A 159 1.15 -4.38 8.86
N ALA A 160 0.91 -3.96 10.10
CA ALA A 160 1.86 -4.09 11.19
C ALA A 160 1.42 -5.24 12.12
N SER A 161 2.38 -5.92 12.73
CA SER A 161 2.14 -6.95 13.74
C SER A 161 3.04 -6.74 14.93
N GLU A 162 2.55 -7.06 16.13
CA GLU A 162 3.38 -7.24 17.31
C GLU A 162 3.84 -8.70 17.38
N GLU A 163 4.98 -8.92 18.02
CA GLU A 163 5.50 -10.26 18.24
C GLU A 163 4.47 -11.10 19.04
N GLY A 164 4.03 -12.23 18.45
CA GLY A 164 3.01 -13.09 19.04
C GLY A 164 1.55 -12.74 18.72
N GLU A 165 1.26 -11.63 18.04
CA GLU A 165 -0.06 -11.38 17.46
C GLU A 165 -0.24 -12.19 16.17
N GLY A 166 -1.28 -13.00 16.11
CA GLY A 166 -1.64 -13.72 14.90
C GLY A 166 -2.24 -12.77 13.85
N LEU A 167 -1.83 -12.97 12.60
CA LEU A 167 -2.46 -12.28 11.47
C LEU A 167 -3.91 -12.71 11.31
N SER A 168 -4.76 -11.79 10.82
CA SER A 168 -6.12 -12.13 10.44
C SER A 168 -6.13 -13.23 9.38
N LYS A 169 -6.82 -14.32 9.67
CA LYS A 169 -6.98 -15.45 8.74
C LYS A 169 -7.63 -15.01 7.43
N GLU A 170 -8.56 -14.07 7.52
CA GLU A 170 -9.28 -13.52 6.38
C GLU A 170 -8.33 -12.74 5.46
N LEU A 171 -7.40 -11.96 5.99
CA LEU A 171 -6.39 -11.26 5.18
C LEU A 171 -5.43 -12.25 4.51
N ILE A 172 -4.99 -13.28 5.24
CA ILE A 172 -4.13 -14.34 4.69
C ILE A 172 -4.83 -15.02 3.50
N MET A 173 -6.12 -15.31 3.62
CA MET A 173 -6.89 -15.94 2.54
C MET A 173 -7.06 -15.07 1.29
N LEU A 174 -6.90 -13.76 1.38
CA LEU A 174 -7.00 -12.84 0.24
C LEU A 174 -5.68 -12.69 -0.53
N ALA A 175 -4.56 -13.02 0.10
CA ALA A 175 -3.23 -12.92 -0.46
C ALA A 175 -2.78 -14.23 -1.12
N ASP A 176 -1.94 -14.12 -2.14
CA ASP A 176 -1.31 -15.28 -2.77
C ASP A 176 -0.06 -15.70 -1.96
N ASN A 177 0.56 -14.73 -1.27
CA ASN A 177 1.66 -14.97 -0.34
C ASN A 177 1.63 -14.00 0.84
N VAL A 178 2.28 -14.41 1.93
CA VAL A 178 2.51 -13.59 3.12
C VAL A 178 4.01 -13.42 3.31
N ILE A 179 4.43 -12.18 3.50
CA ILE A 179 5.84 -11.81 3.66
C ILE A 179 5.98 -11.15 5.02
N GLU A 180 6.59 -11.84 5.95
CA GLU A 180 6.93 -11.34 7.28
C GLU A 180 8.39 -10.86 7.29
N ILE A 181 8.64 -9.67 7.82
CA ILE A 181 9.95 -9.03 7.79
C ILE A 181 10.46 -8.79 9.20
#